data_008d176476e15633a7105e4ca6afb104
#
_entry.id   008d176476e15633a7105e4ca6afb104
#
_cell.length_a   1.000
_cell.length_b   1.000
_cell.length_c   1.000
_cell.angle_alpha   90.00
_cell.angle_beta   90.00
_cell.angle_gamma   90.00
#
_symmetry.space_group_name_H-M   'P 1'
#
loop_
_entity.id
_entity.type
_entity.pdbx_description
1 polymer ?
#
loop_
_entity_poly.entity_id
_entity_poly.type
_entity_poly.pdbx_seq_one_letter_code
_entity_poly.pdbx_strand_id
1 'polypeptide(L)'
;MDKARIDQIIDKHNADPSSLIQVMLEIQGEKHWLPKYVLEQVSERLQVPLTRIQHIATFYKAFSLVPKGRHEINVCVGTACHVRGASRILDTLTELTGIKAGETDLELKYSLETVNCVGCCALGPVMEIDGKIFGNVTPTETIDLLKNYK
;
A
#
# COMPACT_ATOMS: atom_id res chain seq x y z
N MET A 1 -15.29 6.85 -3.26
CA MET A 1 -15.54 7.50 -1.95
C MET A 1 -16.25 8.82 -2.24
N ASP A 2 -17.36 9.06 -1.55
CA ASP A 2 -18.16 10.26 -1.74
C ASP A 2 -17.55 11.44 -0.98
N LYS A 3 -17.80 12.67 -1.48
CA LYS A 3 -17.34 13.91 -0.82
C LYS A 3 -17.75 13.97 0.65
N ALA A 4 -18.98 13.56 0.97
CA ALA A 4 -19.48 13.53 2.33
C ALA A 4 -18.65 12.64 3.28
N ARG A 5 -18.11 11.52 2.79
CA ARG A 5 -17.26 10.64 3.60
C ARG A 5 -15.90 11.27 3.89
N ILE A 6 -15.33 11.97 2.91
CA ILE A 6 -14.07 12.72 3.09
C ILE A 6 -14.28 13.82 4.13
N ASP A 7 -15.40 14.55 4.05
CA ASP A 7 -15.72 15.59 5.04
C ASP A 7 -15.88 15.02 6.45
N GLN A 8 -16.53 13.85 6.61
CA GLN A 8 -16.65 13.18 7.91
C GLN A 8 -15.28 12.83 8.51
N ILE A 9 -14.34 12.35 7.68
CA ILE A 9 -12.98 12.03 8.14
C ILE A 9 -12.27 13.32 8.59
N ILE A 10 -12.39 14.39 7.81
CA ILE A 10 -11.79 15.69 8.15
C ILE A 10 -12.39 16.24 9.47
N ASP A 11 -13.71 16.18 9.62
CA ASP A 11 -14.41 16.66 10.81
C ASP A 11 -14.05 15.84 12.07
N LYS A 12 -13.83 14.53 11.93
CA LYS A 12 -13.32 13.65 13.01
C LYS A 12 -11.97 14.13 13.55
N HIS A 13 -11.16 14.74 12.71
CA HIS A 13 -9.89 15.37 13.08
C HIS A 13 -10.00 16.88 13.33
N ASN A 14 -11.21 17.38 13.66
CA ASN A 14 -11.52 18.79 13.95
C ASN A 14 -11.14 19.78 12.83
N ALA A 15 -11.02 19.33 11.61
CA ALA A 15 -10.53 20.11 10.45
C ALA A 15 -9.22 20.86 10.76
N ASP A 16 -8.35 20.29 11.60
CA ASP A 16 -7.08 20.89 12.01
C ASP A 16 -6.02 20.65 10.92
N PRO A 17 -5.38 21.71 10.38
CA PRO A 17 -4.27 21.58 9.43
C PRO A 17 -3.10 20.72 9.92
N SER A 18 -2.89 20.63 11.23
CA SER A 18 -1.83 19.79 11.84
C SER A 18 -2.12 18.29 11.70
N SER A 19 -3.40 17.91 11.50
CA SER A 19 -3.87 16.54 11.31
C SER A 19 -3.82 16.07 9.85
N LEU A 20 -3.23 16.85 8.94
CA LEU A 20 -3.21 16.56 7.51
C LEU A 20 -2.77 15.12 7.18
N ILE A 21 -1.68 14.65 7.80
CA ILE A 21 -1.14 13.31 7.54
C ILE A 21 -2.11 12.23 8.01
N GLN A 22 -2.72 12.38 9.19
CA GLN A 22 -3.69 11.44 9.75
C GLN A 22 -4.95 11.36 8.87
N VAL A 23 -5.46 12.50 8.43
CA VAL A 23 -6.59 12.59 7.49
C VAL A 23 -6.27 11.86 6.18
N MET A 24 -5.11 12.11 5.59
CA MET A 24 -4.69 11.47 4.35
C MET A 24 -4.51 9.96 4.51
N LEU A 25 -3.95 9.49 5.64
CA LEU A 25 -3.78 8.06 5.94
C LEU A 25 -5.14 7.36 6.09
N GLU A 26 -6.10 7.98 6.79
CA GLU A 26 -7.43 7.41 6.97
C GLU A 26 -8.19 7.32 5.64
N ILE A 27 -8.12 8.36 4.81
CA ILE A 27 -8.72 8.36 3.47
C ILE A 27 -8.09 7.27 2.59
N GLN A 28 -6.75 7.15 2.60
CA GLN A 28 -6.07 6.12 1.82
C GLN A 28 -6.38 4.71 2.35
N GLY A 29 -6.51 4.51 3.65
CA GLY A 29 -6.92 3.23 4.24
C GLY A 29 -8.28 2.74 3.72
N GLU A 30 -9.21 3.66 3.43
CA GLU A 30 -10.53 3.30 2.87
C GLU A 30 -10.54 3.21 1.34
N LYS A 31 -9.74 4.02 0.65
CA LYS A 31 -9.77 4.13 -0.81
C LYS A 31 -8.61 3.42 -1.51
N HIS A 32 -7.58 3.03 -0.78
CA HIS A 32 -6.32 2.43 -1.25
C HIS A 32 -5.41 3.38 -2.06
N TRP A 33 -5.85 4.59 -2.39
CA TRP A 33 -5.05 5.63 -3.05
C TRP A 33 -5.69 7.01 -2.91
N LEU A 34 -4.92 8.06 -3.23
CA LEU A 34 -5.32 9.47 -3.09
C LEU A 34 -5.51 10.12 -4.47
N PRO A 35 -6.70 10.07 -5.08
CA PRO A 35 -6.97 10.76 -6.34
C PRO A 35 -6.95 12.28 -6.18
N LYS A 36 -6.72 12.96 -7.29
CA LYS A 36 -6.60 14.43 -7.33
C LYS A 36 -7.75 15.16 -6.64
N TYR A 37 -9.00 14.74 -6.89
CA TYR A 37 -10.17 15.39 -6.29
C TYR A 37 -10.21 15.30 -4.76
N VAL A 38 -9.64 14.23 -4.19
CA VAL A 38 -9.50 14.07 -2.73
C VAL A 38 -8.51 15.09 -2.18
N LEU A 39 -7.35 15.23 -2.83
CA LEU A 39 -6.33 16.20 -2.42
C LEU A 39 -6.85 17.63 -2.51
N GLU A 40 -7.64 17.96 -3.54
CA GLU A 40 -8.29 19.25 -3.70
C GLU A 40 -9.30 19.51 -2.57
N GLN A 41 -10.15 18.54 -2.22
CA GLN A 41 -11.11 18.66 -1.13
C GLN A 41 -10.42 18.82 0.24
N VAL A 42 -9.37 18.03 0.49
CA VAL A 42 -8.57 18.15 1.72
C VAL A 42 -7.90 19.53 1.78
N SER A 43 -7.39 20.04 0.66
CA SER A 43 -6.79 21.38 0.56
C SER A 43 -7.80 22.48 0.93
N GLU A 44 -8.99 22.43 0.37
CA GLU A 44 -10.06 23.41 0.65
C GLU A 44 -10.49 23.37 2.11
N ARG A 45 -10.72 22.18 2.65
CA ARG A 45 -11.28 22.01 4.00
C ARG A 45 -10.27 22.31 5.11
N LEU A 46 -9.02 21.91 4.94
CA LEU A 46 -7.95 22.16 5.92
C LEU A 46 -7.24 23.50 5.71
N GLN A 47 -7.59 24.27 4.66
CA GLN A 47 -6.92 25.51 4.29
C GLN A 47 -5.39 25.34 4.12
N VAL A 48 -4.97 24.18 3.59
CA VAL A 48 -3.57 23.87 3.32
C VAL A 48 -3.33 23.94 1.80
N PRO A 49 -2.28 24.62 1.33
CA PRO A 49 -1.98 24.69 -0.11
C PRO A 49 -1.87 23.30 -0.74
N LEU A 50 -2.52 23.09 -1.88
CA LEU A 50 -2.51 21.82 -2.61
C LEU A 50 -1.09 21.33 -2.93
N THR A 51 -0.17 22.27 -3.23
CA THR A 51 1.24 21.96 -3.47
C THR A 51 1.91 21.31 -2.26
N ARG A 52 1.58 21.75 -1.04
CA ARG A 52 2.09 21.13 0.20
C ARG A 52 1.54 19.72 0.38
N ILE A 53 0.26 19.51 0.10
CA ILE A 53 -0.38 18.19 0.18
C ILE A 53 0.24 17.24 -0.83
N GLN A 54 0.43 17.68 -2.07
CA GLN A 54 1.08 16.90 -3.12
C GLN A 54 2.53 16.56 -2.76
N HIS A 55 3.27 17.51 -2.18
CA HIS A 55 4.63 17.28 -1.71
C HIS A 55 4.69 16.17 -0.65
N ILE A 56 3.80 16.20 0.32
CA ILE A 56 3.68 15.17 1.35
C ILE A 56 3.29 13.82 0.71
N ALA A 57 2.31 13.80 -0.18
CA ALA A 57 1.83 12.59 -0.83
C ALA A 57 2.89 11.91 -1.71
N THR A 58 3.83 12.68 -2.28
CA THR A 58 4.94 12.14 -3.09
C THR A 58 6.16 11.79 -2.26
N PHE A 59 6.37 12.45 -1.13
CA PHE A 59 7.53 12.23 -0.26
C PHE A 59 7.37 10.95 0.60
N TYR A 60 6.21 10.75 1.20
CA TYR A 60 5.96 9.59 2.07
C TYR A 60 5.52 8.39 1.26
N LYS A 61 6.29 7.30 1.33
CA LYS A 61 5.98 6.03 0.65
C LYS A 61 4.65 5.39 1.09
N ALA A 62 4.14 5.79 2.26
CA ALA A 62 2.84 5.35 2.76
C ALA A 62 1.67 5.81 1.87
N PHE A 63 1.85 6.84 1.04
CA PHE A 63 0.81 7.36 0.17
C PHE A 63 0.96 6.85 -1.27
N SER A 64 -0.18 6.65 -1.93
CA SER A 64 -0.23 6.33 -3.35
C SER A 64 -1.12 7.32 -4.09
N LEU A 65 -0.60 7.90 -5.17
CA LEU A 65 -1.33 8.77 -6.10
C LEU A 65 -1.89 8.00 -7.30
N VAL A 66 -1.57 6.72 -7.40
CA VAL A 66 -2.08 5.81 -8.43
C VAL A 66 -2.97 4.75 -7.80
N PRO A 67 -3.97 4.25 -8.52
CA PRO A 67 -4.84 3.20 -8.02
C PRO A 67 -4.04 1.99 -7.54
N LYS A 68 -4.37 1.50 -6.34
CA LYS A 68 -3.85 0.27 -5.77
C LYS A 68 -4.93 -0.81 -5.84
N GLY A 69 -4.50 -2.06 -5.91
CA GLY A 69 -5.37 -3.21 -5.82
C GLY A 69 -6.02 -3.35 -4.45
N ARG A 70 -7.06 -4.15 -4.38
CA ARG A 70 -7.74 -4.48 -3.13
C ARG A 70 -6.82 -5.18 -2.13
N HIS A 71 -5.90 -6.00 -2.65
CA HIS A 71 -4.90 -6.69 -1.85
C HIS A 71 -3.51 -6.17 -2.21
N GLU A 72 -2.80 -5.67 -1.21
CA GLU A 72 -1.43 -5.19 -1.35
C GLU A 72 -0.46 -6.28 -0.88
N ILE A 73 0.41 -6.73 -1.80
CA ILE A 73 1.40 -7.76 -1.56
C ILE A 73 2.78 -7.12 -1.55
N ASN A 74 3.45 -7.18 -0.42
CA ASN A 74 4.80 -6.67 -0.24
C ASN A 74 5.78 -7.82 -0.01
N VAL A 75 6.81 -7.95 -0.84
CA VAL A 75 7.87 -8.95 -0.68
C VAL A 75 9.14 -8.29 -0.20
N CYS A 76 9.66 -8.78 0.92
CA CYS A 76 10.92 -8.29 1.45
C CYS A 76 12.09 -8.77 0.59
N VAL A 77 12.87 -7.83 0.05
CA VAL A 77 14.09 -8.09 -0.74
C VAL A 77 15.35 -7.68 0.01
N GLY A 78 15.28 -7.47 1.32
CA GLY A 78 16.45 -7.27 2.16
C GLY A 78 17.43 -8.45 2.04
N THR A 79 18.70 -8.23 2.34
CA THR A 79 19.79 -9.20 2.08
C THR A 79 19.47 -10.61 2.59
N ALA A 80 18.98 -10.75 3.81
CA ALA A 80 18.64 -12.05 4.41
C ALA A 80 17.50 -12.76 3.65
N CYS A 81 16.44 -12.02 3.30
CA CYS A 81 15.32 -12.56 2.53
C CYS A 81 15.72 -12.90 1.09
N HIS A 82 16.53 -12.05 0.48
CA HIS A 82 17.04 -12.27 -0.88
C HIS A 82 17.84 -13.56 -0.97
N VAL A 83 18.82 -13.75 -0.08
CA VAL A 83 19.66 -14.96 -0.02
C VAL A 83 18.81 -16.21 0.25
N ARG A 84 17.74 -16.10 1.03
CA ARG A 84 16.84 -17.21 1.36
C ARG A 84 15.77 -17.50 0.31
N GLY A 85 15.75 -16.75 -0.80
CA GLY A 85 14.93 -17.05 -1.97
C GLY A 85 13.72 -16.13 -2.20
N ALA A 86 13.75 -14.87 -1.74
CA ALA A 86 12.70 -13.89 -2.02
C ALA A 86 12.44 -13.70 -3.53
N SER A 87 13.46 -13.85 -4.37
CA SER A 87 13.31 -13.81 -5.84
C SER A 87 12.36 -14.90 -6.36
N ARG A 88 12.43 -16.10 -5.81
CA ARG A 88 11.53 -17.21 -6.21
C ARG A 88 10.07 -16.92 -5.83
N ILE A 89 9.87 -16.24 -4.71
CA ILE A 89 8.51 -15.80 -4.29
C ILE A 89 7.98 -14.76 -5.27
N LEU A 90 8.81 -13.79 -5.66
CA LEU A 90 8.44 -12.79 -6.66
C LEU A 90 8.12 -13.40 -8.03
N ASP A 91 8.91 -14.36 -8.49
CA ASP A 91 8.67 -15.08 -9.75
C ASP A 91 7.32 -15.81 -9.68
N THR A 92 7.06 -16.53 -8.59
CA THR A 92 5.79 -17.25 -8.38
C THR A 92 4.59 -16.28 -8.33
N LEU A 93 4.73 -15.15 -7.64
CA LEU A 93 3.67 -14.12 -7.59
C LEU A 93 3.42 -13.52 -8.98
N THR A 94 4.48 -13.24 -9.74
CA THR A 94 4.37 -12.73 -11.11
C THR A 94 3.65 -13.73 -12.03
N GLU A 95 3.95 -15.00 -11.92
CA GLU A 95 3.27 -16.05 -12.68
C GLU A 95 1.79 -16.18 -12.30
N LEU A 96 1.45 -16.06 -11.02
CA LEU A 96 0.08 -16.22 -10.53
C LEU A 96 -0.81 -15.00 -10.80
N THR A 97 -0.25 -13.80 -10.69
CA THR A 97 -1.00 -12.54 -10.79
C THR A 97 -0.87 -11.87 -12.16
N GLY A 98 0.14 -12.23 -12.94
CA GLY A 98 0.45 -11.62 -14.24
C GLY A 98 1.06 -10.21 -14.14
N ILE A 99 1.38 -9.73 -12.95
CA ILE A 99 1.98 -8.41 -12.71
C ILE A 99 3.38 -8.52 -12.13
N LYS A 100 4.21 -7.52 -12.39
CA LYS A 100 5.57 -7.42 -11.84
C LYS A 100 5.58 -6.55 -10.58
N ALA A 101 6.69 -6.62 -9.85
CA ALA A 101 6.93 -5.72 -8.72
C ALA A 101 6.84 -4.25 -9.15
N GLY A 102 6.04 -3.47 -8.42
CA GLY A 102 5.70 -2.08 -8.73
C GLY A 102 4.43 -1.90 -9.57
N GLU A 103 3.77 -2.98 -9.95
CA GLU A 103 2.56 -2.94 -10.79
C GLU A 103 1.30 -3.32 -9.99
N THR A 104 0.16 -2.86 -10.51
CA THR A 104 -1.18 -3.22 -10.05
C THR A 104 -1.91 -3.87 -11.22
N ASP A 105 -2.70 -4.91 -10.97
CA ASP A 105 -3.46 -5.57 -12.03
C ASP A 105 -4.60 -4.69 -12.57
N LEU A 106 -5.06 -4.99 -13.79
CA LEU A 106 -6.10 -4.21 -14.48
C LEU A 106 -7.45 -4.26 -13.78
N GLU A 107 -7.73 -5.31 -13.02
CA GLU A 107 -8.95 -5.50 -12.26
C GLU A 107 -8.87 -4.85 -10.86
N LEU A 108 -7.75 -4.23 -10.53
CA LEU A 108 -7.46 -3.63 -9.22
C LEU A 108 -7.65 -4.64 -8.07
N LYS A 109 -7.27 -5.88 -8.29
CA LYS A 109 -7.34 -6.93 -7.29
C LYS A 109 -6.06 -7.02 -6.49
N TYR A 110 -4.92 -7.05 -7.17
CA TYR A 110 -3.60 -7.15 -6.56
C TYR A 110 -2.70 -5.98 -6.93
N SER A 111 -1.93 -5.51 -5.96
CA SER A 111 -0.74 -4.69 -6.17
C SER A 111 0.46 -5.44 -5.62
N LEU A 112 1.50 -5.60 -6.42
CA LEU A 112 2.73 -6.28 -6.03
C LEU A 112 3.85 -5.26 -5.86
N GLU A 113 4.44 -5.20 -4.68
CA GLU A 113 5.56 -4.32 -4.39
C GLU A 113 6.72 -5.06 -3.71
N THR A 114 7.90 -4.45 -3.74
CA THR A 114 9.05 -4.91 -2.97
C THR A 114 9.37 -3.91 -1.87
N VAL A 115 9.77 -4.41 -0.71
CA VAL A 115 10.27 -3.61 0.40
C VAL A 115 11.69 -4.00 0.76
N ASN A 116 12.52 -3.02 1.12
CA ASN A 116 13.95 -3.28 1.34
C ASN A 116 14.21 -4.13 2.60
N CYS A 117 13.47 -3.89 3.69
CA CYS A 117 13.52 -4.72 4.89
C CYS A 117 12.36 -4.39 5.81
N VAL A 118 11.65 -5.42 6.29
CA VAL A 118 10.58 -5.28 7.30
C VAL A 118 11.06 -5.55 8.73
N GLY A 119 12.37 -5.86 8.92
CA GLY A 119 12.94 -6.11 10.24
C GLY A 119 12.77 -7.55 10.76
N CYS A 120 12.11 -8.44 10.01
CA CYS A 120 11.85 -9.84 10.41
C CYS A 120 12.86 -10.83 9.79
N CYS A 121 14.15 -10.50 9.77
CA CYS A 121 15.18 -11.27 9.07
C CYS A 121 15.30 -12.73 9.53
N ALA A 122 15.01 -13.03 10.80
CA ALA A 122 15.01 -14.38 11.33
C ALA A 122 13.95 -15.29 10.66
N LEU A 123 12.85 -14.70 10.21
CA LEU A 123 11.73 -15.36 9.54
C LEU A 123 11.82 -15.30 8.01
N GLY A 124 12.95 -14.87 7.45
CA GLY A 124 13.11 -14.77 5.99
C GLY A 124 13.00 -16.11 5.26
N PRO A 125 12.47 -16.15 4.03
CA PRO A 125 11.91 -15.01 3.28
C PRO A 125 10.56 -14.55 3.85
N VAL A 126 10.33 -13.23 3.82
CA VAL A 126 9.13 -12.59 4.38
C VAL A 126 8.29 -11.97 3.28
N MET A 127 7.00 -12.23 3.34
CA MET A 127 5.96 -11.60 2.52
C MET A 127 4.88 -10.99 3.44
N GLU A 128 4.35 -9.87 3.06
CA GLU A 128 3.24 -9.21 3.73
C GLU A 128 2.06 -9.14 2.75
N ILE A 129 0.86 -9.45 3.21
CA ILE A 129 -0.38 -9.25 2.46
C ILE A 129 -1.35 -8.49 3.36
N ASP A 130 -1.80 -7.31 2.92
CA ASP A 130 -2.73 -6.43 3.63
C ASP A 130 -2.31 -6.17 5.11
N GLY A 131 -1.02 -5.93 5.33
CA GLY A 131 -0.45 -5.69 6.67
C GLY A 131 -0.17 -6.95 7.49
N LYS A 132 -0.54 -8.14 6.99
CA LYS A 132 -0.26 -9.40 7.68
C LYS A 132 1.05 -10.01 7.20
N ILE A 133 1.97 -10.24 8.13
CA ILE A 133 3.32 -10.76 7.84
C ILE A 133 3.30 -12.29 7.85
N PHE A 134 3.90 -12.87 6.81
CA PHE A 134 4.15 -14.29 6.64
C PHE A 134 5.66 -14.53 6.53
N GLY A 135 6.19 -15.38 7.40
CA GLY A 135 7.61 -15.71 7.43
C GLY A 135 7.89 -17.14 6.95
N ASN A 136 9.15 -17.40 6.58
CA ASN A 136 9.63 -18.68 6.02
C ASN A 136 8.80 -19.13 4.80
N VAL A 137 8.36 -18.16 4.01
CA VAL A 137 7.44 -18.43 2.90
C VAL A 137 8.17 -19.17 1.78
N THR A 138 7.53 -20.22 1.29
CA THR A 138 7.96 -20.99 0.13
C THR A 138 7.10 -20.68 -1.09
N PRO A 139 7.56 -20.95 -2.32
CA PRO A 139 6.73 -20.80 -3.52
C PRO A 139 5.39 -21.56 -3.43
N THR A 140 5.38 -22.76 -2.85
CA THR A 140 4.14 -23.53 -2.67
C THR A 140 3.18 -22.87 -1.70
N GLU A 141 3.68 -22.39 -0.56
CA GLU A 141 2.86 -21.64 0.40
C GLU A 141 2.35 -20.32 -0.16
N THR A 142 3.12 -19.66 -1.02
CA THR A 142 2.68 -18.45 -1.74
C THR A 142 1.42 -18.72 -2.56
N ILE A 143 1.37 -19.84 -3.27
CA ILE A 143 0.19 -20.27 -4.05
C ILE A 143 -1.02 -20.46 -3.13
N ASP A 144 -0.83 -21.14 -2.01
CA ASP A 144 -1.93 -21.44 -1.08
C ASP A 144 -2.40 -20.20 -0.33
N LEU A 145 -1.49 -19.32 0.06
CA LEU A 145 -1.83 -18.03 0.67
C LEU A 145 -2.67 -17.16 -0.28
N LEU A 146 -2.28 -17.05 -1.55
CA LEU A 146 -3.01 -16.24 -2.53
C LEU A 146 -4.44 -16.73 -2.77
N LYS A 147 -4.72 -18.02 -2.61
CA LYS A 147 -6.07 -18.58 -2.71
C LYS A 147 -7.05 -18.00 -1.68
N ASN A 148 -6.54 -17.56 -0.53
CA ASN A 148 -7.35 -16.98 0.54
C ASN A 148 -7.68 -15.50 0.30
N TYR A 149 -7.02 -14.86 -0.66
CA TYR A 149 -7.16 -13.44 -1.03
C TYR A 149 -7.78 -13.29 -2.43
N LYS A 150 -8.92 -13.94 -2.66
CA LYS A 150 -9.62 -13.92 -3.96
C LYS A 150 -10.67 -12.81 -4.05
#